data_41113c5e3394bac5de994d69ca0024c3
#
_entry.id   41113c5e3394bac5de994d69ca0024c3
#
_cell.length_a   1.000
_cell.length_b   1.000
_cell.length_c   1.000
_cell.angle_alpha   90.00
_cell.angle_beta   90.00
_cell.angle_gamma   90.00
#
_symmetry.space_group_name_H-M   'P 1'
#
loop_
_entity.id
_entity.type
_entity.pdbx_description
1 polymer ?
#
loop_
_entity_poly.entity_id
_entity_poly.type
_entity_poly.pdbx_seq_one_letter_code
_entity_poly.pdbx_strand_id
1 'polypeptide(L)'
;MSDTNNKEQKKEWSTFKKWIVSILIILLTLVVILGGTICALYIRSATYKPNDQKPNIDTKSEFVTQGNENGTKRAIYDKDGNRLQIKGINAGNVLVQEGWMSPFDNDPKKDEDGNLIKDNDGNLTYAEFTQEDFEEGLSNNPNLKDNKDELMILYYKSFFSEDDFKKVKELQFNTIRLPFYWRNILNDDFTRKDESVAFSYLDWFVEQCKVNDLYAILDLHGVPGSQNGFEHSGLFLEQPTFWHNETYENAVIDLWDFVSEHYTNNRKDIAPWILSYDVINEPQSSKNKNQDKYCTDYQDKLYKAIRENNDQHLITLEFMWDYSVCPNPDKYGWSNIMYELHQYNWNSNLINLETFKSYFDLKLLGHDYDVPIYIGEFNWFENLDSWKKCLVDWYDDRGYGWTIWNYKTTVTGGWTSSWGVYTAQMKLNKKNEETKVNIHTCTLDEYKKACELVKTENCATSFTYDMINMYNTEWKV
;
A
#
# COMPACT_ATOMS: atom_id res chain seq x y z
N MET A 1 67.24 18.64 -35.54
CA MET A 1 66.36 18.47 -34.34
C MET A 1 64.91 18.95 -34.58
N SER A 2 64.53 19.61 -35.63
CA SER A 2 63.15 20.10 -35.91
C SER A 2 62.21 19.07 -36.57
N ASP A 3 62.76 18.05 -37.24
CA ASP A 3 61.93 17.11 -38.02
C ASP A 3 61.40 15.92 -37.21
N THR A 4 62.05 15.58 -36.11
CA THR A 4 61.60 14.48 -35.16
C THR A 4 60.42 14.95 -34.31
N ASN A 5 60.44 16.17 -33.81
CA ASN A 5 59.34 16.72 -33.01
C ASN A 5 58.01 16.83 -33.78
N ASN A 6 58.09 17.14 -35.09
CA ASN A 6 56.89 17.28 -35.93
C ASN A 6 56.26 15.91 -36.31
N LYS A 7 57.05 14.85 -36.35
CA LYS A 7 56.56 13.46 -36.59
C LYS A 7 55.94 12.86 -35.34
N GLU A 8 56.48 13.12 -34.13
CA GLU A 8 55.91 12.67 -32.87
C GLU A 8 54.58 13.41 -32.59
N GLN A 9 54.51 14.73 -32.73
CA GLN A 9 53.25 15.46 -32.58
C GLN A 9 52.17 15.00 -33.57
N LYS A 10 52.49 14.71 -34.82
CA LYS A 10 51.55 14.17 -35.81
C LYS A 10 51.09 12.76 -35.44
N LYS A 11 51.95 11.94 -34.83
CA LYS A 11 51.63 10.58 -34.37
C LYS A 11 50.73 10.60 -33.14
N GLU A 12 50.97 11.49 -32.19
CA GLU A 12 50.09 11.70 -30.99
C GLU A 12 48.71 12.23 -31.42
N TRP A 13 48.62 13.20 -32.31
CA TRP A 13 47.37 13.73 -32.86
C TRP A 13 46.57 12.66 -33.63
N SER A 14 47.24 11.78 -34.34
CA SER A 14 46.58 10.64 -35.01
C SER A 14 46.03 9.63 -34.04
N THR A 15 46.73 9.35 -32.94
CA THR A 15 46.30 8.44 -31.87
C THR A 15 45.13 9.04 -31.09
N PHE A 16 45.19 10.30 -30.75
CA PHE A 16 44.13 11.03 -30.07
C PHE A 16 42.83 11.08 -30.90
N LYS A 17 42.93 11.34 -32.23
CA LYS A 17 41.77 11.29 -33.13
C LYS A 17 41.13 9.89 -33.17
N LYS A 18 41.94 8.83 -33.19
CA LYS A 18 41.43 7.45 -33.16
C LYS A 18 40.70 7.17 -31.85
N TRP A 19 41.20 7.65 -30.73
CA TRP A 19 40.56 7.53 -29.41
C TRP A 19 39.21 8.26 -29.38
N ILE A 20 39.14 9.49 -29.85
CA ILE A 20 37.88 10.25 -29.94
C ILE A 20 36.86 9.52 -30.82
N VAL A 21 37.28 9.03 -31.99
CA VAL A 21 36.40 8.30 -32.90
C VAL A 21 35.89 7.00 -32.22
N SER A 22 36.74 6.29 -31.50
CA SER A 22 36.35 5.08 -30.77
C SER A 22 35.35 5.39 -29.67
N ILE A 23 35.53 6.47 -28.90
CA ILE A 23 34.60 6.90 -27.85
C ILE A 23 33.25 7.31 -28.47
N LEU A 24 33.27 8.04 -29.61
CA LEU A 24 32.04 8.42 -30.31
C LEU A 24 31.29 7.22 -30.87
N ILE A 25 31.99 6.21 -31.37
CA ILE A 25 31.38 4.96 -31.84
C ILE A 25 30.75 4.21 -30.65
N ILE A 26 31.45 4.11 -29.53
CA ILE A 26 30.89 3.47 -28.30
C ILE A 26 29.66 4.22 -27.82
N LEU A 27 29.68 5.53 -27.73
CA LEU A 27 28.55 6.35 -27.33
C LEU A 27 27.37 6.20 -28.31
N LEU A 28 27.63 6.21 -29.61
CA LEU A 28 26.59 5.99 -30.62
C LEU A 28 25.99 4.59 -30.52
N THR A 29 26.82 3.58 -30.29
CA THR A 29 26.35 2.20 -30.07
C THR A 29 25.48 2.08 -28.84
N LEU A 30 25.87 2.71 -27.74
CA LEU A 30 25.07 2.77 -26.51
C LEU A 30 23.73 3.49 -26.73
N VAL A 31 23.71 4.59 -27.42
CA VAL A 31 22.48 5.32 -27.79
C VAL A 31 21.56 4.46 -28.67
N VAL A 32 22.11 3.73 -29.63
CA VAL A 32 21.33 2.82 -30.49
C VAL A 32 20.78 1.64 -29.71
N ILE A 33 21.58 1.06 -28.81
CA ILE A 33 21.13 -0.04 -27.95
C ILE A 33 20.01 0.46 -26.99
N LEU A 34 20.24 1.62 -26.33
CA LEU A 34 19.24 2.21 -25.42
C LEU A 34 17.96 2.56 -26.18
N GLY A 35 18.07 3.21 -27.33
CA GLY A 35 16.92 3.58 -28.17
C GLY A 35 16.17 2.36 -28.68
N GLY A 36 16.87 1.31 -29.09
CA GLY A 36 16.29 0.03 -29.50
C GLY A 36 15.54 -0.66 -28.36
N THR A 37 16.14 -0.65 -27.18
CA THR A 37 15.53 -1.23 -25.98
C THR A 37 14.27 -0.47 -25.55
N ILE A 38 14.35 0.87 -25.52
CA ILE A 38 13.19 1.74 -25.19
C ILE A 38 12.08 1.55 -26.24
N CYS A 39 12.42 1.47 -27.52
CA CYS A 39 11.46 1.27 -28.60
C CYS A 39 10.77 -0.12 -28.50
N ALA A 40 11.52 -1.16 -28.19
CA ALA A 40 10.98 -2.50 -27.98
C ALA A 40 10.04 -2.55 -26.77
N LEU A 41 10.40 -1.85 -25.69
CA LEU A 41 9.56 -1.71 -24.50
C LEU A 41 8.25 -0.96 -24.79
N TYR A 42 8.36 0.16 -25.50
CA TYR A 42 7.21 0.95 -25.90
C TYR A 42 6.25 0.14 -26.80
N ILE A 43 6.78 -0.58 -27.78
CA ILE A 43 5.98 -1.44 -28.68
C ILE A 43 5.30 -2.54 -27.85
N ARG A 44 6.01 -3.20 -26.92
CA ARG A 44 5.43 -4.25 -26.06
C ARG A 44 4.34 -3.68 -25.14
N SER A 45 4.57 -2.51 -24.55
CA SER A 45 3.61 -1.80 -23.70
C SER A 45 2.37 -1.36 -24.51
N ALA A 46 2.56 -0.84 -25.70
CA ALA A 46 1.48 -0.37 -26.59
C ALA A 46 0.68 -1.49 -27.25
N THR A 47 1.22 -2.71 -27.32
CA THR A 47 0.57 -3.87 -27.93
C THR A 47 -0.12 -4.79 -26.93
N TYR A 48 0.13 -4.62 -25.60
CA TYR A 48 -0.58 -5.38 -24.59
C TYR A 48 -2.02 -4.86 -24.48
N LYS A 49 -2.97 -5.67 -24.91
CA LYS A 49 -4.40 -5.46 -24.63
C LYS A 49 -4.90 -6.66 -23.86
N PRO A 50 -5.55 -6.45 -22.71
CA PRO A 50 -6.27 -7.54 -22.05
C PRO A 50 -7.27 -8.15 -23.04
N ASN A 51 -7.36 -9.43 -23.05
CA ASN A 51 -8.31 -10.10 -23.95
C ASN A 51 -9.67 -10.20 -23.26
N ASP A 52 -10.70 -9.59 -23.86
CA ASP A 52 -12.08 -9.62 -23.37
C ASP A 52 -12.80 -10.98 -23.60
N GLN A 53 -12.10 -11.97 -24.14
CA GLN A 53 -12.70 -13.28 -24.32
C GLN A 53 -12.76 -14.04 -22.99
N LYS A 54 -13.94 -14.59 -22.67
CA LYS A 54 -14.11 -15.44 -21.48
C LYS A 54 -13.11 -16.59 -21.55
N PRO A 55 -12.29 -16.77 -20.51
CA PRO A 55 -11.33 -17.85 -20.51
C PRO A 55 -12.02 -19.20 -20.43
N ASN A 56 -11.41 -20.19 -21.03
CA ASN A 56 -11.81 -21.57 -20.85
C ASN A 56 -11.18 -22.09 -19.54
N ILE A 57 -11.71 -21.62 -18.39
CA ILE A 57 -11.23 -22.02 -17.06
C ILE A 57 -12.16 -23.09 -16.53
N ASP A 58 -11.59 -24.27 -16.33
CA ASP A 58 -12.25 -25.42 -15.70
C ASP A 58 -12.15 -25.34 -14.16
N THR A 59 -12.25 -24.12 -13.59
CA THR A 59 -12.13 -23.91 -12.16
C THR A 59 -13.27 -23.05 -11.63
N LYS A 60 -14.35 -23.70 -11.22
CA LYS A 60 -15.25 -23.12 -10.23
C LYS A 60 -14.52 -23.15 -8.88
N SER A 61 -13.80 -22.10 -8.58
CA SER A 61 -13.28 -21.86 -7.24
C SER A 61 -14.33 -21.11 -6.45
N GLU A 62 -14.48 -21.43 -5.17
CA GLU A 62 -15.29 -20.62 -4.25
C GLU A 62 -14.63 -19.30 -3.94
N PHE A 63 -13.32 -19.15 -4.27
CA PHE A 63 -12.48 -18.01 -3.98
C PHE A 63 -12.04 -17.26 -5.24
N VAL A 64 -11.61 -16.03 -5.06
CA VAL A 64 -10.89 -15.29 -6.11
C VAL A 64 -9.58 -16.01 -6.41
N THR A 65 -9.31 -16.24 -7.68
CA THR A 65 -8.14 -17.03 -8.10
C THR A 65 -7.38 -16.40 -9.24
N GLN A 66 -6.09 -16.63 -9.25
CA GLN A 66 -5.25 -16.42 -10.40
C GLN A 66 -5.63 -17.42 -11.50
N GLY A 67 -5.84 -16.94 -12.70
CA GLY A 67 -6.29 -17.78 -13.83
C GLY A 67 -5.36 -17.71 -15.03
N ASN A 68 -5.51 -18.70 -15.90
CA ASN A 68 -4.78 -18.77 -17.16
C ASN A 68 -5.63 -18.14 -18.28
N GLU A 69 -5.13 -17.05 -18.87
CA GLU A 69 -5.74 -16.37 -20.00
C GLU A 69 -4.74 -16.35 -21.17
N ASN A 70 -5.08 -17.02 -22.27
CA ASN A 70 -4.21 -17.08 -23.47
C ASN A 70 -2.76 -17.57 -23.21
N GLY A 71 -2.58 -18.47 -22.26
CA GLY A 71 -1.26 -18.99 -21.89
C GLY A 71 -0.51 -18.14 -20.89
N THR A 72 -1.15 -17.10 -20.31
CA THR A 72 -0.60 -16.28 -19.21
C THR A 72 -1.40 -16.45 -17.94
N LYS A 73 -0.76 -16.31 -16.78
CA LYS A 73 -1.39 -16.39 -15.46
C LYS A 73 -1.59 -15.02 -14.82
N ARG A 74 -1.74 -13.97 -15.62
CA ARG A 74 -1.85 -12.57 -15.15
C ARG A 74 -3.26 -12.12 -14.79
N ALA A 75 -4.26 -12.90 -15.17
CA ALA A 75 -5.64 -12.56 -14.89
C ALA A 75 -6.07 -13.07 -13.52
N ILE A 76 -6.98 -12.34 -12.90
CA ILE A 76 -7.68 -12.73 -11.68
C ILE A 76 -9.14 -12.97 -12.04
N TYR A 77 -9.73 -13.99 -11.43
CA TYR A 77 -11.13 -14.38 -11.64
C TYR A 77 -11.85 -14.40 -10.30
N ASP A 78 -13.07 -13.89 -10.31
CA ASP A 78 -13.92 -13.90 -9.13
C ASP A 78 -14.45 -15.33 -8.82
N LYS A 79 -15.13 -15.45 -7.68
CA LYS A 79 -15.77 -16.70 -7.24
C LYS A 79 -16.79 -17.29 -8.22
N ASP A 80 -17.29 -16.49 -9.15
CA ASP A 80 -18.26 -16.90 -10.19
C ASP A 80 -17.56 -17.22 -11.52
N GLY A 81 -16.23 -17.11 -11.58
CA GLY A 81 -15.41 -17.38 -12.76
C GLY A 81 -15.41 -16.25 -13.79
N ASN A 82 -15.82 -15.03 -13.40
CA ASN A 82 -15.71 -13.86 -14.25
C ASN A 82 -14.34 -13.21 -14.05
N ARG A 83 -13.79 -12.66 -15.14
CA ARG A 83 -12.55 -11.88 -15.02
C ARG A 83 -12.76 -10.68 -14.11
N LEU A 84 -11.90 -10.56 -13.11
CA LEU A 84 -11.93 -9.49 -12.14
C LEU A 84 -10.70 -8.58 -12.35
N GLN A 85 -10.93 -7.29 -12.56
CA GLN A 85 -9.92 -6.27 -12.39
C GLN A 85 -10.21 -5.55 -11.07
N ILE A 86 -9.25 -5.59 -10.16
CA ILE A 86 -9.35 -4.91 -8.86
C ILE A 86 -9.40 -3.41 -9.11
N LYS A 87 -10.43 -2.75 -8.61
CA LYS A 87 -10.60 -1.29 -8.62
C LYS A 87 -11.17 -0.88 -7.28
N GLY A 88 -10.40 -0.16 -6.50
CA GLY A 88 -10.82 0.07 -5.13
C GLY A 88 -10.10 1.17 -4.39
N ILE A 89 -10.22 1.06 -3.09
CA ILE A 89 -9.79 2.06 -2.13
C ILE A 89 -9.18 1.39 -0.91
N ASN A 90 -8.23 2.07 -0.26
CA ASN A 90 -7.73 1.67 1.05
C ASN A 90 -8.61 2.26 2.16
N ALA A 91 -8.97 1.45 3.14
CA ALA A 91 -9.57 1.88 4.41
C ALA A 91 -8.46 2.17 5.44
N GLY A 92 -7.47 2.95 5.06
CA GLY A 92 -6.36 3.34 5.94
C GLY A 92 -6.82 4.21 7.10
N ASN A 93 -6.06 4.21 8.18
CA ASN A 93 -6.36 4.89 9.44
C ASN A 93 -7.57 4.35 10.22
N VAL A 94 -8.08 3.18 9.85
CA VAL A 94 -9.14 2.52 10.63
C VAL A 94 -8.52 1.70 11.75
N LEU A 95 -7.74 0.67 11.43
CA LEU A 95 -7.11 -0.24 12.41
C LEU A 95 -5.60 0.04 12.59
N VAL A 96 -5.03 0.89 11.79
CA VAL A 96 -3.64 1.37 11.90
C VAL A 96 -3.65 2.89 11.75
N GLN A 97 -3.23 3.57 12.81
CA GLN A 97 -3.23 5.04 12.85
C GLN A 97 -1.98 5.61 12.18
N GLU A 98 -2.20 6.64 11.36
CA GLU A 98 -1.17 7.54 10.88
C GLU A 98 -1.52 8.97 11.29
N GLY A 99 -0.61 9.66 11.93
CA GLY A 99 -0.87 10.98 12.54
C GLY A 99 -1.52 11.97 11.59
N TRP A 100 -1.08 12.03 10.34
CA TRP A 100 -1.61 12.98 9.36
C TRP A 100 -3.07 12.70 8.93
N MET A 101 -3.58 11.47 9.15
CA MET A 101 -4.96 11.09 8.88
C MET A 101 -5.81 11.00 10.14
N SER A 102 -5.21 11.04 11.33
CA SER A 102 -5.90 10.85 12.60
C SER A 102 -6.43 12.17 13.18
N PRO A 103 -7.61 12.18 13.82
CA PRO A 103 -8.08 13.32 14.59
C PRO A 103 -7.39 13.43 15.96
N PHE A 104 -6.54 12.45 16.31
CA PHE A 104 -5.80 12.39 17.56
C PHE A 104 -4.33 12.73 17.35
N ASP A 105 -3.67 13.09 18.44
CA ASP A 105 -2.24 13.40 18.49
C ASP A 105 -1.64 13.04 19.85
N ASN A 106 -0.32 13.01 19.91
CA ASN A 106 0.48 12.77 21.08
C ASN A 106 0.58 14.01 21.99
N ASP A 107 1.22 13.83 23.15
CA ASP A 107 1.77 14.93 23.93
C ASP A 107 2.87 15.67 23.17
N PRO A 108 3.00 17.00 23.34
CA PRO A 108 4.14 17.72 22.80
C PRO A 108 5.47 17.15 23.31
N LYS A 109 6.48 17.08 22.44
CA LYS A 109 7.82 16.63 22.80
C LYS A 109 8.42 17.48 23.91
N LYS A 110 9.16 16.82 24.82
CA LYS A 110 9.91 17.44 25.88
C LYS A 110 11.39 17.08 25.78
N ASP A 111 12.27 18.01 26.19
CA ASP A 111 13.69 17.71 26.32
C ASP A 111 13.96 16.89 27.60
N GLU A 112 15.23 16.56 27.83
CA GLU A 112 15.67 15.78 29.00
C GLU A 112 15.37 16.49 30.36
N ASP A 113 15.22 17.82 30.35
CA ASP A 113 14.87 18.62 31.49
C ASP A 113 13.34 18.79 31.66
N GLY A 114 12.54 18.25 30.77
CA GLY A 114 11.08 18.32 30.78
C GLY A 114 10.51 19.59 30.14
N ASN A 115 11.31 20.41 29.46
CA ASN A 115 10.83 21.60 28.78
C ASN A 115 10.25 21.23 27.41
N LEU A 116 9.20 21.93 26.98
CA LEU A 116 8.59 21.74 25.69
C LEU A 116 9.53 22.10 24.53
N ILE A 117 9.76 21.18 23.64
CA ILE A 117 10.57 21.39 22.42
C ILE A 117 9.72 22.17 21.40
N LYS A 118 10.34 23.21 20.84
CA LYS A 118 9.73 24.03 19.78
C LYS A 118 10.59 24.04 18.54
N ASP A 119 9.92 24.15 17.38
CA ASP A 119 10.57 24.37 16.11
C ASP A 119 11.18 25.79 15.99
N ASN A 120 11.79 26.08 14.84
CA ASN A 120 12.43 27.38 14.58
C ASN A 120 11.43 28.55 14.55
N ASP A 121 10.14 28.27 14.33
CA ASP A 121 9.05 29.24 14.29
C ASP A 121 8.35 29.40 15.66
N GLY A 122 8.81 28.65 16.67
CA GLY A 122 8.32 28.66 18.05
C GLY A 122 7.06 27.80 18.27
N ASN A 123 6.70 26.92 17.36
CA ASN A 123 5.60 25.96 17.51
C ASN A 123 6.04 24.76 18.32
N LEU A 124 5.09 24.13 19.01
CA LEU A 124 5.35 22.86 19.69
C LEU A 124 5.63 21.76 18.66
N THR A 125 6.59 20.90 18.97
CA THR A 125 6.88 19.72 18.17
C THR A 125 6.23 18.49 18.80
N TYR A 126 5.78 17.55 17.96
CA TYR A 126 5.13 16.31 18.35
C TYR A 126 5.93 15.12 17.82
N ALA A 127 5.80 13.96 18.48
CA ALA A 127 6.24 12.70 17.89
C ALA A 127 5.27 12.30 16.77
N GLU A 128 5.74 11.50 15.82
CA GLU A 128 4.83 10.87 14.87
C GLU A 128 3.79 10.05 15.65
N PHE A 129 2.51 10.26 15.32
CA PHE A 129 1.40 9.56 15.98
C PHE A 129 1.13 8.23 15.27
N THR A 130 1.10 7.16 16.04
CA THR A 130 1.04 5.79 15.55
C THR A 130 -0.14 5.02 16.17
N GLN A 131 -0.36 3.78 15.70
CA GLN A 131 -1.32 2.87 16.32
C GLN A 131 -0.96 2.55 17.78
N GLU A 132 0.34 2.38 18.09
CA GLU A 132 0.75 2.14 19.49
C GLU A 132 0.44 3.32 20.39
N ASP A 133 0.69 4.54 19.94
CA ASP A 133 0.34 5.75 20.69
C ASP A 133 -1.17 5.84 20.95
N PHE A 134 -1.98 5.50 19.96
CA PHE A 134 -3.44 5.47 20.11
C PHE A 134 -3.89 4.47 21.16
N GLU A 135 -3.39 3.24 21.11
CA GLU A 135 -3.70 2.18 22.07
C GLU A 135 -3.17 2.49 23.48
N GLU A 136 -1.96 3.03 23.57
CA GLU A 136 -1.35 3.46 24.81
C GLU A 136 -2.15 4.62 25.43
N GLY A 137 -2.52 5.62 24.62
CA GLY A 137 -3.35 6.73 25.05
C GLY A 137 -4.68 6.25 25.63
N LEU A 138 -5.39 5.36 24.93
CA LEU A 138 -6.63 4.77 25.45
C LEU A 138 -6.41 3.99 26.76
N SER A 139 -5.30 3.26 26.88
CA SER A 139 -5.01 2.42 28.03
C SER A 139 -4.60 3.23 29.27
N ASN A 140 -3.90 4.35 29.09
CA ASN A 140 -3.31 5.11 30.17
C ASN A 140 -4.09 6.38 30.54
N ASN A 141 -4.92 6.92 29.64
CA ASN A 141 -5.75 8.08 29.93
C ASN A 141 -6.79 7.74 30.99
N PRO A 142 -6.77 8.38 32.18
CA PRO A 142 -7.70 8.07 33.27
C PRO A 142 -9.18 8.31 32.92
N ASN A 143 -9.46 9.12 31.87
CA ASN A 143 -10.83 9.38 31.43
C ASN A 143 -11.37 8.34 30.43
N LEU A 144 -10.50 7.51 29.84
CA LEU A 144 -10.83 6.60 28.73
C LEU A 144 -10.61 5.12 29.04
N LYS A 145 -9.59 4.80 29.85
CA LYS A 145 -9.08 3.44 30.05
C LYS A 145 -10.11 2.40 30.45
N ASP A 146 -11.14 2.79 31.23
CA ASP A 146 -12.16 1.87 31.72
C ASP A 146 -13.13 1.40 30.60
N ASN A 147 -13.11 2.06 29.43
CA ASN A 147 -13.93 1.77 28.26
C ASN A 147 -13.08 1.58 26.98
N LYS A 148 -11.80 1.23 27.10
CA LYS A 148 -10.84 1.16 26.00
C LYS A 148 -11.41 0.43 24.78
N ASP A 149 -11.86 -0.78 24.93
CA ASP A 149 -12.30 -1.64 23.82
C ASP A 149 -13.55 -1.07 23.13
N GLU A 150 -14.49 -0.55 23.90
CA GLU A 150 -15.69 0.12 23.36
C GLU A 150 -15.32 1.37 22.57
N LEU A 151 -14.35 2.14 23.06
CA LEU A 151 -13.88 3.37 22.41
C LEU A 151 -13.09 3.07 21.14
N MET A 152 -12.27 2.03 21.12
CA MET A 152 -11.62 1.56 19.89
C MET A 152 -12.65 1.21 18.81
N ILE A 153 -13.64 0.41 19.13
CA ILE A 153 -14.72 0.05 18.20
C ILE A 153 -15.53 1.27 17.77
N LEU A 154 -15.81 2.21 18.71
CA LEU A 154 -16.47 3.47 18.36
C LEU A 154 -15.67 4.25 17.31
N TYR A 155 -14.36 4.36 17.48
CA TYR A 155 -13.50 5.04 16.52
C TYR A 155 -13.52 4.32 15.15
N TYR A 156 -13.26 3.02 15.14
CA TYR A 156 -13.23 2.24 13.89
C TYR A 156 -14.52 2.40 13.08
N LYS A 157 -15.68 2.25 13.73
CA LYS A 157 -17.00 2.40 13.08
C LYS A 157 -17.39 3.85 12.77
N SER A 158 -16.75 4.82 13.40
CA SER A 158 -16.92 6.25 13.05
C SER A 158 -16.06 6.62 11.86
N PHE A 159 -14.85 6.09 11.80
CA PHE A 159 -13.94 6.35 10.68
C PHE A 159 -14.38 5.63 9.39
N PHE A 160 -14.85 4.38 9.51
CA PHE A 160 -15.39 3.60 8.40
C PHE A 160 -16.68 2.88 8.83
N SER A 161 -17.83 3.41 8.46
CA SER A 161 -19.15 2.97 8.87
C SER A 161 -19.81 2.04 7.86
N GLU A 162 -20.96 1.45 8.20
CA GLU A 162 -21.76 0.65 7.26
C GLU A 162 -22.17 1.43 5.99
N ASP A 163 -22.42 2.73 6.11
CA ASP A 163 -22.77 3.55 4.97
C ASP A 163 -21.59 3.84 4.05
N ASP A 164 -20.36 3.70 4.54
CA ASP A 164 -19.16 3.90 3.72
C ASP A 164 -18.97 2.78 2.69
N PHE A 165 -19.37 1.56 3.00
CA PHE A 165 -19.38 0.47 2.01
C PHE A 165 -20.32 0.76 0.83
N LYS A 166 -21.49 1.34 1.10
CA LYS A 166 -22.43 1.79 0.05
C LYS A 166 -21.81 2.90 -0.80
N LYS A 167 -21.16 3.89 -0.15
CA LYS A 167 -20.45 4.98 -0.86
C LYS A 167 -19.31 4.45 -1.73
N VAL A 168 -18.56 3.46 -1.24
CA VAL A 168 -17.52 2.80 -2.05
C VAL A 168 -18.14 2.10 -3.28
N LYS A 169 -19.28 1.44 -3.10
CA LYS A 169 -20.00 0.83 -4.24
C LYS A 169 -20.56 1.87 -5.22
N GLU A 170 -21.07 3.00 -4.71
CA GLU A 170 -21.54 4.13 -5.53
C GLU A 170 -20.40 4.75 -6.36
N LEU A 171 -19.16 4.74 -5.85
CA LEU A 171 -17.96 5.10 -6.60
C LEU A 171 -17.56 4.04 -7.65
N GLN A 172 -18.37 3.01 -7.88
CA GLN A 172 -18.16 1.90 -8.80
C GLN A 172 -16.89 1.08 -8.52
N PHE A 173 -16.43 1.06 -7.30
CA PHE A 173 -15.37 0.18 -6.84
C PHE A 173 -15.90 -1.23 -6.56
N ASN A 174 -15.00 -2.21 -6.61
CA ASN A 174 -15.30 -3.60 -6.31
C ASN A 174 -14.49 -4.15 -5.14
N THR A 175 -13.52 -3.38 -4.62
CA THR A 175 -12.57 -3.87 -3.61
C THR A 175 -12.25 -2.78 -2.58
N ILE A 176 -12.11 -3.20 -1.32
CA ILE A 176 -11.57 -2.38 -0.24
C ILE A 176 -10.38 -3.12 0.37
N ARG A 177 -9.20 -2.49 0.40
CA ARG A 177 -8.05 -2.98 1.15
C ARG A 177 -8.16 -2.46 2.57
N LEU A 178 -8.12 -3.36 3.56
CA LEU A 178 -8.21 -3.07 4.99
C LEU A 178 -6.86 -3.29 5.65
N PRO A 179 -6.09 -2.22 5.89
CA PRO A 179 -4.92 -2.27 6.77
C PRO A 179 -5.31 -2.66 8.19
N PHE A 180 -4.69 -3.72 8.74
CA PHE A 180 -4.88 -4.11 10.14
C PHE A 180 -3.54 -4.30 10.85
N TYR A 181 -3.58 -4.23 12.19
CA TYR A 181 -2.43 -4.30 13.05
C TYR A 181 -2.34 -5.66 13.75
N TRP A 182 -1.14 -6.16 13.97
CA TRP A 182 -0.94 -7.46 14.62
C TRP A 182 -1.70 -7.62 15.94
N ARG A 183 -1.83 -6.52 16.73
CA ARG A 183 -2.60 -6.50 17.97
C ARG A 183 -4.12 -6.62 17.79
N ASN A 184 -4.64 -6.56 16.59
CA ASN A 184 -6.04 -6.92 16.36
C ASN A 184 -6.24 -8.43 16.61
N ILE A 185 -5.23 -9.26 16.31
CA ILE A 185 -5.28 -10.73 16.32
C ILE A 185 -4.58 -11.35 17.53
N LEU A 186 -3.45 -10.78 17.96
CA LEU A 186 -2.61 -11.32 19.03
C LEU A 186 -2.66 -10.43 20.28
N ASN A 187 -2.40 -11.04 21.44
CA ASN A 187 -2.11 -10.36 22.69
C ASN A 187 -0.70 -9.79 22.72
N ASP A 188 -0.38 -8.93 23.69
CA ASP A 188 0.96 -8.33 23.84
C ASP A 188 2.08 -9.36 24.12
N ASP A 189 1.74 -10.54 24.62
CA ASP A 189 2.65 -11.68 24.78
C ASP A 189 2.72 -12.59 23.54
N PHE A 190 2.14 -12.14 22.42
CA PHE A 190 2.05 -12.83 21.14
C PHE A 190 1.21 -14.10 21.12
N THR A 191 0.47 -14.41 22.18
CA THR A 191 -0.54 -15.47 22.14
C THR A 191 -1.76 -15.02 21.33
N ARG A 192 -2.46 -15.98 20.72
CA ARG A 192 -3.72 -15.70 20.01
C ARG A 192 -4.76 -15.16 20.99
N LYS A 193 -5.47 -14.12 20.60
CA LYS A 193 -6.67 -13.68 21.30
C LYS A 193 -7.78 -14.71 21.18
N ASP A 194 -8.80 -14.60 22.05
CA ASP A 194 -10.04 -15.33 21.82
C ASP A 194 -10.58 -15.00 20.42
N GLU A 195 -10.97 -16.01 19.66
CA GLU A 195 -11.37 -15.89 18.27
C GLU A 195 -12.49 -14.84 18.07
N SER A 196 -13.48 -14.83 18.96
CA SER A 196 -14.58 -13.85 18.93
C SER A 196 -14.12 -12.40 19.15
N VAL A 197 -12.96 -12.18 19.75
CA VAL A 197 -12.35 -10.87 19.94
C VAL A 197 -11.45 -10.52 18.77
N ALA A 198 -10.55 -11.44 18.41
CA ALA A 198 -9.58 -11.27 17.31
C ALA A 198 -10.24 -10.88 16.00
N PHE A 199 -11.30 -11.58 15.62
CA PHE A 199 -11.95 -11.42 14.34
C PHE A 199 -13.21 -10.54 14.35
N SER A 200 -13.62 -10.01 15.50
CA SER A 200 -14.89 -9.27 15.62
C SER A 200 -15.06 -8.14 14.60
N TYR A 201 -14.01 -7.36 14.36
CA TYR A 201 -14.06 -6.27 13.40
C TYR A 201 -13.77 -6.74 11.96
N LEU A 202 -12.81 -7.65 11.76
CA LEU A 202 -12.50 -8.19 10.45
C LEU A 202 -13.70 -8.93 9.85
N ASP A 203 -14.35 -9.77 10.64
CA ASP A 203 -15.57 -10.47 10.24
C ASP A 203 -16.69 -9.51 9.88
N TRP A 204 -16.95 -8.53 10.73
CA TRP A 204 -17.94 -7.50 10.46
C TRP A 204 -17.61 -6.76 9.14
N PHE A 205 -16.34 -6.43 8.92
CA PHE A 205 -15.90 -5.73 7.71
C PHE A 205 -16.14 -6.59 6.45
N VAL A 206 -15.77 -7.85 6.48
CA VAL A 206 -16.00 -8.79 5.37
C VAL A 206 -17.49 -9.05 5.16
N GLU A 207 -18.28 -9.13 6.23
CA GLU A 207 -19.76 -9.20 6.15
C GLU A 207 -20.34 -7.97 5.42
N GLN A 208 -19.86 -6.77 5.73
CA GLN A 208 -20.29 -5.56 5.06
C GLN A 208 -19.84 -5.53 3.59
N CYS A 209 -18.65 -6.03 3.28
CA CYS A 209 -18.23 -6.23 1.90
C CYS A 209 -19.19 -7.17 1.16
N LYS A 210 -19.52 -8.32 1.74
CA LYS A 210 -20.50 -9.28 1.19
C LYS A 210 -21.86 -8.65 0.94
N VAL A 211 -22.39 -7.90 1.90
CA VAL A 211 -23.71 -7.24 1.77
C VAL A 211 -23.75 -6.22 0.63
N ASN A 212 -22.63 -5.55 0.37
CA ASN A 212 -22.52 -4.50 -0.65
C ASN A 212 -21.89 -4.99 -1.97
N ASP A 213 -21.71 -6.30 -2.16
CA ASP A 213 -21.07 -6.87 -3.34
C ASP A 213 -19.69 -6.25 -3.61
N LEU A 214 -18.86 -6.23 -2.58
CA LEU A 214 -17.47 -5.77 -2.57
C LEU A 214 -16.58 -6.91 -2.10
N TYR A 215 -15.31 -6.87 -2.47
CA TYR A 215 -14.27 -7.74 -1.94
C TYR A 215 -13.42 -7.01 -0.91
N ALA A 216 -12.92 -7.75 0.10
CA ALA A 216 -11.93 -7.26 1.04
C ALA A 216 -10.54 -7.82 0.71
N ILE A 217 -9.50 -6.98 0.76
CA ILE A 217 -8.11 -7.41 0.89
C ILE A 217 -7.74 -7.19 2.35
N LEU A 218 -7.34 -8.26 3.06
CA LEU A 218 -6.88 -8.17 4.44
C LEU A 218 -5.36 -7.96 4.43
N ASP A 219 -4.94 -6.77 4.80
CA ASP A 219 -3.56 -6.32 4.75
C ASP A 219 -2.96 -6.23 6.16
N LEU A 220 -1.95 -7.06 6.43
CA LEU A 220 -1.16 -6.95 7.67
C LEU A 220 -0.20 -5.77 7.55
N HIS A 221 -0.70 -4.61 7.95
CA HIS A 221 -0.03 -3.32 7.75
C HIS A 221 1.04 -3.01 8.80
N GLY A 222 0.97 -3.65 9.95
CA GLY A 222 1.97 -3.49 11.00
C GLY A 222 2.19 -4.75 11.81
N VAL A 223 3.47 -5.03 12.09
CA VAL A 223 3.93 -6.22 12.82
C VAL A 223 4.68 -5.83 14.10
N PRO A 224 4.89 -6.77 15.06
CA PRO A 224 5.69 -6.49 16.25
C PRO A 224 7.07 -5.92 15.91
N GLY A 225 7.45 -4.78 16.50
CA GLY A 225 8.75 -4.17 16.27
C GLY A 225 8.91 -3.50 14.90
N SER A 226 7.82 -3.29 14.17
CA SER A 226 7.76 -2.63 12.85
C SER A 226 8.58 -3.34 11.76
N GLN A 227 8.00 -3.54 10.59
CA GLN A 227 8.69 -4.14 9.44
C GLN A 227 9.51 -3.14 8.61
N ASN A 228 9.37 -1.84 8.85
CA ASN A 228 10.07 -0.80 8.08
C ASN A 228 10.53 0.40 8.93
N GLY A 229 10.04 0.53 10.17
CA GLY A 229 10.39 1.61 11.10
C GLY A 229 9.61 2.90 10.88
N PHE A 230 8.67 2.96 9.93
CA PHE A 230 7.84 4.14 9.68
C PHE A 230 6.55 4.10 10.53
N GLU A 231 5.92 5.26 10.72
CA GLU A 231 4.71 5.43 11.53
C GLU A 231 3.53 4.59 11.03
N HIS A 232 3.38 4.45 9.73
CA HIS A 232 2.31 3.66 9.12
C HIS A 232 2.38 2.16 9.44
N SER A 233 3.54 1.66 9.89
CA SER A 233 3.64 0.28 10.42
C SER A 233 3.07 0.12 11.83
N GLY A 234 2.43 1.17 12.38
CA GLY A 234 1.85 1.21 13.71
C GLY A 234 2.83 1.50 14.84
N LEU A 235 4.14 1.56 14.56
CA LEU A 235 5.20 1.89 15.50
C LEU A 235 6.35 2.60 14.79
N PHE A 236 6.63 3.84 15.19
CA PHE A 236 7.76 4.61 14.66
C PHE A 236 9.08 4.26 15.36
N LEU A 237 10.04 3.77 14.59
CA LEU A 237 11.40 3.45 15.06
C LEU A 237 12.45 4.02 14.10
N GLU A 238 13.64 4.36 14.62
CA GLU A 238 14.76 4.73 13.76
C GLU A 238 15.21 3.58 12.84
N GLN A 239 15.12 2.34 13.35
CA GLN A 239 15.35 1.11 12.61
C GLN A 239 14.29 0.07 13.01
N PRO A 240 13.77 -0.70 12.07
CA PRO A 240 12.86 -1.80 12.37
C PRO A 240 13.56 -2.84 13.25
N THR A 241 12.83 -3.41 14.20
CA THR A 241 13.34 -4.45 15.12
C THR A 241 12.68 -5.80 14.88
N PHE A 242 11.78 -5.87 13.92
CA PHE A 242 11.08 -7.10 13.53
C PHE A 242 12.03 -8.15 12.96
N TRP A 243 12.85 -7.76 12.00
CA TRP A 243 13.70 -8.66 11.24
C TRP A 243 14.81 -9.29 12.10
N HIS A 244 15.01 -10.59 11.92
CA HIS A 244 15.94 -11.43 12.69
C HIS A 244 15.57 -11.55 14.19
N ASN A 245 14.35 -11.19 14.56
CA ASN A 245 13.79 -11.47 15.88
C ASN A 245 12.85 -12.68 15.78
N GLU A 246 13.36 -13.86 16.16
CA GLU A 246 12.60 -15.12 16.03
C GLU A 246 11.25 -15.07 16.75
N THR A 247 11.14 -14.36 17.88
CA THR A 247 9.87 -14.22 18.61
C THR A 247 8.84 -13.46 17.79
N TYR A 248 9.24 -12.33 17.18
CA TYR A 248 8.34 -11.52 16.37
C TYR A 248 7.98 -12.21 15.06
N GLU A 249 8.98 -12.78 14.38
CA GLU A 249 8.77 -13.51 13.13
C GLU A 249 7.82 -14.70 13.33
N ASN A 250 8.02 -15.50 14.39
CA ASN A 250 7.15 -16.63 14.68
C ASN A 250 5.74 -16.19 15.08
N ALA A 251 5.59 -15.06 15.79
CA ALA A 251 4.29 -14.51 16.13
C ALA A 251 3.47 -14.16 14.86
N VAL A 252 4.09 -13.59 13.85
CA VAL A 252 3.41 -13.24 12.60
C VAL A 252 3.12 -14.48 11.73
N ILE A 253 3.96 -15.50 11.78
CA ILE A 253 3.67 -16.81 11.16
C ILE A 253 2.43 -17.43 11.82
N ASP A 254 2.36 -17.43 13.16
CA ASP A 254 1.20 -17.95 13.91
C ASP A 254 -0.05 -17.09 13.69
N LEU A 255 0.10 -15.77 13.51
CA LEU A 255 -1.01 -14.89 13.15
C LEU A 255 -1.67 -15.33 11.84
N TRP A 256 -0.88 -15.54 10.78
CA TRP A 256 -1.43 -15.95 9.49
C TRP A 256 -1.96 -17.38 9.49
N ASP A 257 -1.36 -18.29 10.26
CA ASP A 257 -1.91 -19.61 10.52
C ASP A 257 -3.31 -19.51 11.15
N PHE A 258 -3.47 -18.66 12.17
CA PHE A 258 -4.76 -18.42 12.83
C PHE A 258 -5.79 -17.75 11.92
N VAL A 259 -5.40 -16.74 11.14
CA VAL A 259 -6.30 -16.07 10.19
C VAL A 259 -6.80 -17.05 9.12
N SER A 260 -5.90 -17.83 8.54
CA SER A 260 -6.26 -18.79 7.51
C SER A 260 -7.11 -19.93 8.06
N GLU A 261 -6.82 -20.43 9.27
CA GLU A 261 -7.66 -21.42 9.98
C GLU A 261 -9.08 -20.90 10.20
N HIS A 262 -9.22 -19.66 10.66
CA HIS A 262 -10.51 -19.02 10.92
C HIS A 262 -11.39 -18.98 9.68
N TYR A 263 -10.90 -18.43 8.58
CA TYR A 263 -11.70 -18.31 7.36
C TYR A 263 -11.87 -19.61 6.58
N THR A 264 -10.97 -20.56 6.74
CA THR A 264 -11.09 -21.89 6.13
C THR A 264 -12.08 -22.78 6.89
N ASN A 265 -12.18 -22.66 8.22
CA ASN A 265 -12.96 -23.58 9.05
C ASN A 265 -14.22 -22.95 9.63
N ASN A 266 -14.15 -21.73 10.17
CA ASN A 266 -15.18 -21.16 11.02
C ASN A 266 -16.07 -20.13 10.32
N ARG A 267 -15.52 -19.40 9.33
CA ARG A 267 -16.23 -18.35 8.60
C ARG A 267 -16.28 -18.56 7.09
N LYS A 268 -16.56 -19.80 6.67
CA LYS A 268 -16.76 -20.18 5.25
C LYS A 268 -17.86 -19.39 4.55
N ASP A 269 -18.80 -18.87 5.33
CA ASP A 269 -19.93 -18.09 4.84
C ASP A 269 -19.54 -16.72 4.28
N ILE A 270 -18.42 -16.13 4.73
CA ILE A 270 -17.89 -14.84 4.25
C ILE A 270 -16.53 -14.96 3.58
N ALA A 271 -15.79 -16.03 3.79
CA ALA A 271 -14.47 -16.26 3.20
C ALA A 271 -14.39 -15.98 1.68
N PRO A 272 -15.40 -16.35 0.85
CA PRO A 272 -15.40 -16.04 -0.59
C PRO A 272 -15.39 -14.54 -0.95
N TRP A 273 -15.62 -13.67 0.03
CA TRP A 273 -15.60 -12.21 -0.14
C TRP A 273 -14.26 -11.59 0.28
N ILE A 274 -13.33 -12.39 0.77
CA ILE A 274 -11.93 -12.03 0.91
C ILE A 274 -11.26 -12.27 -0.44
N LEU A 275 -10.81 -11.20 -1.08
CA LEU A 275 -10.11 -11.28 -2.36
C LEU A 275 -8.74 -11.90 -2.18
N SER A 276 -7.98 -11.39 -1.22
CA SER A 276 -6.65 -11.88 -0.91
C SER A 276 -6.21 -11.55 0.51
N TYR A 277 -5.18 -12.26 0.96
CA TYR A 277 -4.37 -11.89 2.11
C TYR A 277 -3.13 -11.17 1.61
N ASP A 278 -2.96 -9.93 2.03
CA ASP A 278 -1.76 -9.15 1.85
C ASP A 278 -0.87 -9.37 3.09
N VAL A 279 0.15 -10.19 2.89
CA VAL A 279 0.78 -10.86 4.03
C VAL A 279 1.69 -9.99 4.87
N ILE A 280 2.19 -8.87 4.34
CA ILE A 280 2.97 -7.88 5.08
C ILE A 280 3.17 -6.63 4.23
N ASN A 281 2.69 -5.49 4.72
CA ASN A 281 2.81 -4.20 4.06
C ASN A 281 4.24 -3.66 4.08
N GLU A 282 4.73 -3.17 2.96
CA GLU A 282 6.02 -2.45 2.79
C GLU A 282 7.20 -3.07 3.58
N PRO A 283 7.54 -4.34 3.36
CA PRO A 283 8.59 -4.99 4.12
C PRO A 283 9.97 -4.47 3.74
N GLN A 284 10.70 -3.91 4.72
CA GLN A 284 12.06 -3.40 4.56
C GLN A 284 12.93 -3.84 5.73
N SER A 285 14.03 -4.51 5.47
CA SER A 285 14.96 -4.92 6.52
C SER A 285 15.73 -3.74 7.17
N SER A 286 15.67 -2.55 6.56
CA SER A 286 16.11 -1.27 7.13
C SER A 286 15.50 -0.10 6.39
N LYS A 287 15.31 1.06 7.03
CA LYS A 287 14.74 2.29 6.43
C LYS A 287 15.44 2.78 5.15
N ASN A 288 16.69 2.40 4.92
CA ASN A 288 17.48 2.87 3.78
C ASN A 288 17.70 1.79 2.71
N LYS A 289 16.98 0.67 2.78
CA LYS A 289 17.09 -0.41 1.80
C LYS A 289 15.72 -0.73 1.23
N ASN A 290 15.69 -0.97 -0.07
CA ASN A 290 14.56 -1.69 -0.67
C ASN A 290 14.47 -3.10 -0.07
N GLN A 291 13.32 -3.74 -0.28
CA GLN A 291 13.12 -5.13 0.06
C GLN A 291 14.29 -5.97 -0.44
N ASP A 292 14.78 -6.85 0.41
CA ASP A 292 15.87 -7.79 0.11
C ASP A 292 15.36 -9.23 0.06
N LYS A 293 16.30 -10.15 -0.24
CA LYS A 293 15.98 -11.57 -0.28
C LYS A 293 15.46 -12.12 1.05
N TYR A 294 15.87 -11.53 2.18
CA TYR A 294 15.40 -11.99 3.50
C TYR A 294 13.90 -11.72 3.67
N CYS A 295 13.45 -10.53 3.28
CA CYS A 295 12.02 -10.18 3.27
C CYS A 295 11.23 -11.14 2.36
N THR A 296 11.76 -11.45 1.19
CA THR A 296 11.13 -12.40 0.26
C THR A 296 11.06 -13.81 0.83
N ASP A 297 12.15 -14.31 1.43
CA ASP A 297 12.18 -15.64 2.07
C ASP A 297 11.23 -15.69 3.29
N TYR A 298 11.01 -14.56 3.94
CA TYR A 298 10.03 -14.46 5.03
C TYR A 298 8.60 -14.49 4.51
N GLN A 299 8.29 -13.79 3.44
CA GLN A 299 6.96 -13.90 2.79
C GLN A 299 6.66 -15.35 2.35
N ASP A 300 7.69 -16.11 1.96
CA ASP A 300 7.53 -17.55 1.67
C ASP A 300 7.13 -18.37 2.90
N LYS A 301 7.62 -18.01 4.10
CA LYS A 301 7.16 -18.65 5.35
C LYS A 301 5.70 -18.36 5.63
N LEU A 302 5.27 -17.10 5.42
CA LEU A 302 3.87 -16.69 5.60
C LEU A 302 2.95 -17.39 4.58
N TYR A 303 3.35 -17.43 3.31
CA TYR A 303 2.65 -18.18 2.27
C TYR A 303 2.45 -19.65 2.68
N LYS A 304 3.49 -20.31 3.19
CA LYS A 304 3.42 -21.70 3.61
C LYS A 304 2.50 -21.91 4.81
N ALA A 305 2.57 -21.05 5.81
CA ALA A 305 1.67 -21.10 6.98
C ALA A 305 0.19 -21.05 6.55
N ILE A 306 -0.16 -20.15 5.65
CA ILE A 306 -1.53 -20.06 5.10
C ILE A 306 -1.90 -21.34 4.35
N ARG A 307 -1.02 -21.87 3.50
CA ARG A 307 -1.29 -23.06 2.69
C ARG A 307 -1.34 -24.35 3.48
N GLU A 308 -0.71 -24.42 4.65
CA GLU A 308 -0.78 -25.59 5.57
C GLU A 308 -2.21 -25.83 6.06
N ASN A 309 -3.05 -24.81 6.14
CA ASN A 309 -4.49 -24.92 6.44
C ASN A 309 -5.35 -25.31 5.23
N ASN A 310 -4.79 -25.69 4.11
CA ASN A 310 -5.47 -25.90 2.84
C ASN A 310 -6.26 -24.68 2.35
N ASP A 311 -5.91 -23.51 2.81
CA ASP A 311 -6.52 -22.26 2.42
C ASP A 311 -6.21 -21.95 0.94
N GLN A 312 -7.25 -21.63 0.17
CA GLN A 312 -7.19 -21.40 -1.27
C GLN A 312 -7.33 -19.92 -1.66
N HIS A 313 -7.38 -19.01 -0.69
CA HIS A 313 -7.40 -17.58 -1.00
C HIS A 313 -6.20 -17.17 -1.86
N LEU A 314 -6.41 -16.17 -2.69
CA LEU A 314 -5.31 -15.47 -3.37
C LEU A 314 -4.38 -14.87 -2.31
N ILE A 315 -3.09 -14.98 -2.50
CA ILE A 315 -2.10 -14.37 -1.59
C ILE A 315 -1.38 -13.24 -2.32
N THR A 316 -1.39 -12.07 -1.70
CA THR A 316 -0.66 -10.90 -2.15
C THR A 316 0.72 -10.91 -1.51
N LEU A 317 1.75 -10.74 -2.35
CA LEU A 317 3.15 -10.63 -1.93
C LEU A 317 3.66 -9.26 -2.36
N GLU A 318 4.00 -8.42 -1.40
CA GLU A 318 4.38 -7.04 -1.67
C GLU A 318 5.88 -6.87 -1.91
N PHE A 319 6.21 -6.04 -2.92
CA PHE A 319 7.56 -5.71 -3.34
C PHE A 319 7.78 -4.19 -3.43
N MET A 320 7.00 -3.44 -2.68
CA MET A 320 7.09 -1.99 -2.55
C MET A 320 7.02 -1.27 -3.92
N TRP A 321 8.05 -0.53 -4.30
CA TRP A 321 8.10 0.28 -5.53
C TRP A 321 9.09 -0.22 -6.58
N ASP A 322 9.68 -1.40 -6.40
CA ASP A 322 10.66 -1.92 -7.35
C ASP A 322 10.34 -3.33 -7.84
N TYR A 323 9.68 -3.41 -8.99
CA TYR A 323 9.34 -4.69 -9.62
C TYR A 323 10.57 -5.57 -9.92
N SER A 324 11.77 -4.98 -10.00
CA SER A 324 13.00 -5.75 -10.26
C SER A 324 13.42 -6.67 -9.13
N VAL A 325 12.85 -6.51 -7.93
CA VAL A 325 13.10 -7.41 -6.79
C VAL A 325 12.09 -8.57 -6.72
N CYS A 326 11.01 -8.54 -7.50
CA CYS A 326 10.05 -9.64 -7.56
C CYS A 326 10.75 -10.94 -8.02
N PRO A 327 10.64 -12.02 -7.26
CA PRO A 327 11.30 -13.29 -7.63
C PRO A 327 10.50 -14.03 -8.70
N ASN A 328 11.13 -15.03 -9.32
CA ASN A 328 10.40 -16.01 -10.09
C ASN A 328 9.60 -16.92 -9.14
N PRO A 329 8.24 -16.98 -9.23
CA PRO A 329 7.40 -17.75 -8.32
C PRO A 329 7.71 -19.25 -8.34
N ASP A 330 8.16 -19.79 -9.47
CA ASP A 330 8.52 -21.21 -9.59
C ASP A 330 9.67 -21.62 -8.67
N LYS A 331 10.55 -20.66 -8.27
CA LYS A 331 11.65 -20.94 -7.34
C LYS A 331 11.17 -21.24 -5.93
N TYR A 332 9.99 -20.73 -5.58
CA TYR A 332 9.37 -20.91 -4.27
C TYR A 332 8.22 -21.93 -4.31
N GLY A 333 7.79 -22.32 -5.50
CA GLY A 333 6.62 -23.18 -5.69
C GLY A 333 5.30 -22.46 -5.41
N TRP A 334 5.28 -21.11 -5.52
CA TRP A 334 4.08 -20.32 -5.28
C TRP A 334 3.03 -20.50 -6.37
N SER A 335 1.79 -20.57 -5.96
CA SER A 335 0.63 -20.61 -6.82
C SER A 335 -0.52 -19.83 -6.20
N ASN A 336 -1.41 -19.35 -7.04
CA ASN A 336 -2.53 -18.48 -6.65
C ASN A 336 -2.04 -17.27 -5.85
N ILE A 337 -1.19 -16.48 -6.49
CA ILE A 337 -0.56 -15.27 -5.94
C ILE A 337 -0.77 -14.08 -6.86
N MET A 338 -0.65 -12.87 -6.31
CA MET A 338 -0.39 -11.65 -7.08
C MET A 338 0.75 -10.87 -6.44
N TYR A 339 1.45 -10.07 -7.25
CA TYR A 339 2.51 -9.17 -6.78
C TYR A 339 1.94 -7.79 -6.57
N GLU A 340 2.22 -7.24 -5.39
CA GLU A 340 1.82 -5.89 -5.01
C GLU A 340 2.99 -4.92 -5.08
N LEU A 341 2.66 -3.70 -5.51
CA LEU A 341 3.57 -2.57 -5.59
C LEU A 341 2.85 -1.30 -5.15
N HIS A 342 3.58 -0.43 -4.50
CA HIS A 342 3.14 0.92 -4.19
C HIS A 342 3.75 1.92 -5.17
N GLN A 343 2.97 2.86 -5.66
CA GLN A 343 3.43 3.80 -6.67
C GLN A 343 3.17 5.25 -6.26
N TYR A 344 4.17 5.82 -5.61
CA TYR A 344 4.20 7.24 -5.27
C TYR A 344 5.36 7.93 -5.99
N ASN A 345 5.11 9.08 -6.60
CA ASN A 345 6.15 9.85 -7.27
C ASN A 345 6.82 10.84 -6.31
N TRP A 346 7.64 10.32 -5.40
CA TRP A 346 8.44 11.12 -4.49
C TRP A 346 9.69 11.73 -5.13
N ASN A 347 10.06 11.28 -6.34
CA ASN A 347 11.27 11.71 -7.01
C ASN A 347 10.99 12.92 -7.90
N SER A 348 11.44 14.10 -7.47
CA SER A 348 11.32 15.35 -8.24
C SER A 348 11.96 15.33 -9.63
N ASN A 349 12.84 14.37 -9.93
CA ASN A 349 13.42 14.16 -11.26
C ASN A 349 12.50 13.39 -12.20
N LEU A 350 11.52 12.66 -11.67
CA LEU A 350 10.48 11.98 -12.44
C LEU A 350 9.26 12.91 -12.54
N ILE A 351 9.43 14.02 -13.25
CA ILE A 351 8.50 15.15 -13.27
C ILE A 351 7.16 14.87 -13.95
N ASN A 352 7.01 13.73 -14.63
CA ASN A 352 5.75 13.36 -15.27
C ASN A 352 5.54 11.85 -15.26
N LEU A 353 4.30 11.45 -15.43
CA LEU A 353 3.87 10.07 -15.42
C LEU A 353 4.54 9.22 -16.51
N GLU A 354 4.80 9.78 -17.70
CA GLU A 354 5.43 9.04 -18.79
C GLU A 354 6.86 8.60 -18.44
N THR A 355 7.61 9.48 -17.77
CA THR A 355 8.96 9.14 -17.28
C THR A 355 8.88 8.07 -16.18
N PHE A 356 7.93 8.20 -15.26
CA PHE A 356 7.70 7.23 -14.20
C PHE A 356 7.29 5.86 -14.77
N LYS A 357 6.34 5.83 -15.71
CA LYS A 357 5.90 4.62 -16.42
C LYS A 357 7.06 3.97 -17.18
N SER A 358 7.87 4.75 -17.89
CA SER A 358 9.04 4.23 -18.61
C SER A 358 10.08 3.62 -17.66
N TYR A 359 10.28 4.22 -16.50
CA TYR A 359 11.15 3.67 -15.47
C TYR A 359 10.61 2.34 -14.91
N PHE A 360 9.32 2.27 -14.64
CA PHE A 360 8.64 1.04 -14.21
C PHE A 360 8.77 -0.06 -15.27
N ASP A 361 8.51 0.25 -16.53
CA ASP A 361 8.65 -0.68 -17.65
C ASP A 361 10.07 -1.23 -17.80
N LEU A 362 11.06 -0.39 -17.53
CA LEU A 362 12.47 -0.81 -17.51
C LEU A 362 12.75 -1.81 -16.36
N LYS A 363 12.16 -1.60 -15.19
CA LYS A 363 12.27 -2.50 -14.04
C LYS A 363 11.58 -3.84 -14.27
N LEU A 364 10.53 -3.84 -15.07
CA LEU A 364 9.81 -5.06 -15.44
C LEU A 364 10.64 -6.00 -16.35
N LEU A 365 11.64 -5.47 -17.05
CA LEU A 365 12.48 -6.28 -17.94
C LEU A 365 13.21 -7.39 -17.20
N GLY A 366 12.98 -8.63 -17.66
CA GLY A 366 13.57 -9.82 -17.07
C GLY A 366 12.93 -10.30 -15.76
N HIS A 367 11.91 -9.59 -15.26
CA HIS A 367 11.16 -9.91 -14.05
C HIS A 367 9.66 -10.14 -14.32
N ASP A 368 9.30 -10.28 -15.57
CA ASP A 368 7.94 -10.52 -16.03
C ASP A 368 7.61 -12.02 -15.94
N TYR A 369 7.23 -12.45 -14.75
CA TYR A 369 7.00 -13.85 -14.39
C TYR A 369 5.57 -14.34 -14.55
N ASP A 370 4.75 -13.62 -15.29
CA ASP A 370 3.38 -14.06 -15.58
C ASP A 370 2.48 -14.11 -14.34
N VAL A 371 2.73 -13.23 -13.38
CA VAL A 371 1.96 -13.05 -12.16
C VAL A 371 1.08 -11.80 -12.29
N PRO A 372 -0.18 -11.80 -11.80
CA PRO A 372 -0.98 -10.59 -11.72
C PRO A 372 -0.25 -9.49 -10.97
N ILE A 373 -0.38 -8.25 -11.45
CA ILE A 373 0.18 -7.06 -10.81
C ILE A 373 -0.96 -6.28 -10.15
N TYR A 374 -0.75 -5.91 -8.91
CA TYR A 374 -1.64 -5.10 -8.13
C TYR A 374 -0.89 -3.86 -7.60
N ILE A 375 -1.45 -2.69 -7.83
CA ILE A 375 -0.95 -1.43 -7.27
C ILE A 375 -1.78 -1.16 -6.03
N GLY A 376 -1.28 -1.61 -4.87
CA GLY A 376 -2.00 -1.56 -3.59
C GLY A 376 -2.17 -0.16 -3.07
N GLU A 377 -1.17 0.69 -3.34
CA GLU A 377 -1.24 2.09 -2.96
C GLU A 377 -0.68 2.99 -4.04
N PHE A 378 -1.39 4.06 -4.30
CA PHE A 378 -0.92 5.16 -5.15
C PHE A 378 -1.73 6.42 -4.89
N ASN A 379 -1.15 7.57 -5.23
CA ASN A 379 -1.85 8.83 -5.36
C ASN A 379 -1.06 9.76 -6.30
N TRP A 380 -1.76 10.40 -7.24
CA TRP A 380 -1.14 11.26 -8.25
C TRP A 380 -1.36 12.75 -7.96
N PHE A 381 -1.88 13.07 -6.78
CA PHE A 381 -2.13 14.43 -6.30
C PHE A 381 -3.02 15.26 -7.24
N GLU A 382 -2.99 16.57 -7.12
CA GLU A 382 -3.84 17.52 -7.86
C GLU A 382 -3.39 17.68 -9.33
N ASN A 383 -3.35 16.57 -10.08
CA ASN A 383 -2.92 16.57 -11.48
C ASN A 383 -3.84 15.68 -12.34
N LEU A 384 -4.87 16.32 -12.91
CA LEU A 384 -5.89 15.66 -13.74
C LEU A 384 -5.30 14.80 -14.88
N ASP A 385 -4.32 15.31 -15.60
CA ASP A 385 -3.69 14.60 -16.74
C ASP A 385 -2.96 13.34 -16.25
N SER A 386 -2.25 13.43 -15.15
CA SER A 386 -1.57 12.28 -14.54
C SER A 386 -2.56 11.22 -14.04
N TRP A 387 -3.67 11.62 -13.42
CA TRP A 387 -4.71 10.69 -12.98
C TRP A 387 -5.33 9.93 -14.15
N LYS A 388 -5.73 10.64 -15.21
CA LYS A 388 -6.30 10.02 -16.40
C LYS A 388 -5.33 9.04 -17.05
N LYS A 389 -4.10 9.46 -17.29
CA LYS A 389 -3.08 8.60 -17.88
C LYS A 389 -2.72 7.41 -17.01
N CYS A 390 -2.70 7.59 -15.70
CA CYS A 390 -2.45 6.52 -14.75
C CYS A 390 -3.55 5.46 -14.80
N LEU A 391 -4.80 5.87 -14.60
CA LEU A 391 -5.91 4.92 -14.47
C LEU A 391 -6.29 4.29 -15.82
N VAL A 392 -6.41 5.10 -16.88
CA VAL A 392 -6.90 4.62 -18.19
C VAL A 392 -5.75 4.09 -19.04
N ASP A 393 -4.76 4.95 -19.33
CA ASP A 393 -3.72 4.64 -20.32
C ASP A 393 -2.61 3.74 -19.77
N TRP A 394 -2.65 3.41 -18.50
CA TRP A 394 -1.66 2.52 -17.88
C TRP A 394 -2.30 1.35 -17.15
N TYR A 395 -3.01 1.59 -16.04
CA TYR A 395 -3.50 0.49 -15.21
C TYR A 395 -4.60 -0.32 -15.92
N ASP A 396 -5.60 0.35 -16.48
CA ASP A 396 -6.68 -0.35 -17.20
C ASP A 396 -6.16 -1.03 -18.47
N ASP A 397 -5.33 -0.34 -19.26
CA ASP A 397 -4.73 -0.89 -20.48
C ASP A 397 -3.85 -2.12 -20.21
N ARG A 398 -3.19 -2.17 -19.06
CA ARG A 398 -2.35 -3.28 -18.62
C ARG A 398 -3.12 -4.37 -17.86
N GLY A 399 -4.35 -4.11 -17.49
CA GLY A 399 -5.15 -4.99 -16.63
C GLY A 399 -4.60 -5.10 -15.22
N TYR A 400 -3.88 -4.10 -14.74
CA TYR A 400 -3.41 -4.06 -13.36
C TYR A 400 -4.57 -3.84 -12.41
N GLY A 401 -4.58 -4.56 -11.26
CA GLY A 401 -5.42 -4.20 -10.14
C GLY A 401 -4.91 -2.94 -9.45
N TRP A 402 -5.79 -2.18 -8.81
CA TRP A 402 -5.36 -1.00 -8.06
C TRP A 402 -6.31 -0.62 -6.94
N THR A 403 -5.76 -0.04 -5.87
CA THR A 403 -6.51 0.64 -4.79
C THR A 403 -5.85 1.97 -4.47
N ILE A 404 -6.65 3.03 -4.39
CA ILE A 404 -6.18 4.39 -4.12
C ILE A 404 -5.88 4.53 -2.62
N TRP A 405 -4.78 5.15 -2.25
CA TRP A 405 -4.55 5.64 -0.91
C TRP A 405 -5.02 7.11 -0.84
N ASN A 406 -6.07 7.46 -0.13
CA ASN A 406 -6.84 6.69 0.84
C ASN A 406 -8.34 7.05 0.74
N TYR A 407 -9.21 6.34 1.46
CA TYR A 407 -10.65 6.66 1.52
C TYR A 407 -10.91 7.97 2.25
N LYS A 408 -10.29 8.17 3.43
CA LYS A 408 -10.55 9.32 4.28
C LYS A 408 -9.28 9.87 4.91
N THR A 409 -9.23 11.20 5.02
CA THR A 409 -8.17 11.93 5.72
C THR A 409 -8.75 12.99 6.65
N THR A 410 -7.93 13.54 7.55
CA THR A 410 -8.34 14.64 8.45
C THR A 410 -7.71 15.98 8.09
N VAL A 411 -7.04 16.05 6.96
CA VAL A 411 -6.29 17.26 6.57
C VAL A 411 -7.20 18.27 5.89
N THR A 412 -7.19 19.51 6.36
CA THR A 412 -8.00 20.61 5.85
C THR A 412 -7.30 21.50 4.83
N GLY A 413 -6.12 21.13 4.40
CA GLY A 413 -5.37 21.91 3.41
C GLY A 413 -3.99 21.34 3.14
N GLY A 414 -3.25 22.03 2.26
CA GLY A 414 -1.92 21.58 1.88
C GLY A 414 -1.91 20.43 0.87
N TRP A 415 -0.73 19.83 0.70
CA TRP A 415 -0.49 18.80 -0.29
C TRP A 415 -1.23 17.48 -0.01
N THR A 416 -1.59 17.22 1.23
CA THR A 416 -2.29 15.98 1.64
C THR A 416 -3.81 16.10 1.54
N SER A 417 -4.38 17.27 1.25
CA SER A 417 -5.84 17.44 1.14
C SER A 417 -6.48 16.62 0.02
N SER A 418 -5.72 16.25 -0.99
CA SER A 418 -6.17 15.42 -2.11
C SER A 418 -5.95 13.91 -1.90
N TRP A 419 -5.37 13.48 -0.79
CA TRP A 419 -5.08 12.06 -0.56
C TRP A 419 -6.32 11.25 -0.19
N GLY A 420 -7.27 11.83 0.53
CA GLY A 420 -8.53 11.17 0.84
C GLY A 420 -9.60 11.44 -0.21
N VAL A 421 -10.49 10.48 -0.46
CA VAL A 421 -11.75 10.72 -1.19
C VAL A 421 -12.63 11.69 -0.40
N TYR A 422 -12.65 11.49 0.90
CA TYR A 422 -13.34 12.35 1.87
C TYR A 422 -12.33 12.97 2.84
N THR A 423 -12.59 14.20 3.25
CA THR A 423 -11.72 14.94 4.18
C THR A 423 -12.51 15.46 5.35
N ALA A 424 -12.20 15.02 6.57
CA ALA A 424 -12.76 15.55 7.79
C ALA A 424 -12.22 16.98 8.02
N GLN A 425 -13.14 17.93 8.27
CA GLN A 425 -12.79 19.34 8.39
C GLN A 425 -12.34 19.65 9.83
N MET A 426 -11.04 19.54 10.08
CA MET A 426 -10.44 19.88 11.37
C MET A 426 -10.55 21.37 11.67
N LYS A 427 -10.69 21.71 12.94
CA LYS A 427 -10.61 23.12 13.36
C LYS A 427 -9.19 23.60 13.23
N LEU A 428 -9.04 24.77 12.64
CA LEU A 428 -7.73 25.43 12.59
C LEU A 428 -7.54 26.38 13.80
N ASN A 429 -6.34 26.39 14.36
CA ASN A 429 -5.94 27.34 15.37
C ASN A 429 -5.66 28.72 14.73
N LYS A 430 -5.22 29.71 15.56
CA LYS A 430 -4.92 31.07 15.09
C LYS A 430 -3.74 31.14 14.10
N LYS A 431 -2.98 30.05 13.95
CA LYS A 431 -1.84 29.95 13.04
C LYS A 431 -2.17 29.12 11.78
N ASN A 432 -3.43 28.75 11.56
CA ASN A 432 -3.88 27.84 10.52
C ASN A 432 -3.38 26.39 10.65
N GLU A 433 -3.01 25.97 11.87
CA GLU A 433 -2.67 24.58 12.16
C GLU A 433 -3.91 23.82 12.64
N GLU A 434 -4.00 22.55 12.31
CA GLU A 434 -5.11 21.67 12.73
C GLU A 434 -5.07 21.43 14.23
N THR A 435 -6.23 21.52 14.87
CA THR A 435 -6.35 21.21 16.29
C THR A 435 -6.82 19.78 16.45
N LYS A 436 -5.86 18.88 16.70
CA LYS A 436 -6.12 17.48 17.03
C LYS A 436 -6.37 17.31 18.52
N VAL A 437 -6.99 16.19 18.86
CA VAL A 437 -7.31 15.83 20.24
C VAL A 437 -6.15 15.03 20.83
N ASN A 438 -5.57 15.51 21.92
CA ASN A 438 -4.53 14.76 22.63
C ASN A 438 -5.12 13.51 23.29
N ILE A 439 -4.74 12.33 22.81
CA ILE A 439 -5.28 11.05 23.26
C ILE A 439 -4.96 10.73 24.73
N HIS A 440 -3.81 11.21 25.24
CA HIS A 440 -3.35 10.91 26.60
C HIS A 440 -4.07 11.71 27.68
N THR A 441 -4.68 12.85 27.33
CA THR A 441 -5.26 13.77 28.31
C THR A 441 -6.71 14.16 28.04
N CYS A 442 -7.25 13.85 26.87
CA CYS A 442 -8.61 14.23 26.50
C CYS A 442 -9.67 13.61 27.42
N THR A 443 -10.77 14.33 27.54
CA THR A 443 -11.98 13.80 28.17
C THR A 443 -12.73 12.85 27.25
N LEU A 444 -13.62 12.02 27.81
CA LEU A 444 -14.51 11.16 27.04
C LEU A 444 -15.36 11.92 26.01
N ASP A 445 -15.81 13.14 26.37
CA ASP A 445 -16.62 13.99 25.49
C ASP A 445 -15.78 14.51 24.29
N GLU A 446 -14.53 14.91 24.51
CA GLU A 446 -13.62 15.31 23.43
C GLU A 446 -13.29 14.14 22.51
N TYR A 447 -13.05 12.93 23.06
CA TYR A 447 -12.85 11.73 22.28
C TYR A 447 -14.05 11.43 21.37
N LYS A 448 -15.27 11.42 21.94
CA LYS A 448 -16.52 11.19 21.18
C LYS A 448 -16.74 12.23 20.09
N LYS A 449 -16.40 13.50 20.35
CA LYS A 449 -16.48 14.58 19.35
C LYS A 449 -15.48 14.38 18.21
N ALA A 450 -14.27 13.88 18.51
CA ALA A 450 -13.29 13.52 17.49
C ALA A 450 -13.81 12.37 16.60
N CYS A 451 -14.40 11.35 17.21
CA CYS A 451 -15.06 10.27 16.46
C CYS A 451 -16.22 10.78 15.59
N GLU A 452 -17.03 11.70 16.09
CA GLU A 452 -18.13 12.27 15.34
C GLU A 452 -17.64 13.10 14.14
N LEU A 453 -16.55 13.82 14.32
CA LEU A 453 -15.96 14.67 13.27
C LEU A 453 -15.51 13.85 12.05
N VAL A 454 -14.99 12.65 12.26
CA VAL A 454 -14.47 11.80 11.18
C VAL A 454 -15.51 10.94 10.48
N LYS A 455 -16.79 11.01 10.90
CA LYS A 455 -17.86 10.35 10.14
C LYS A 455 -17.97 10.95 8.75
N THR A 456 -18.13 10.12 7.73
CA THR A 456 -18.16 10.57 6.33
C THR A 456 -19.25 11.58 6.03
N GLU A 457 -20.36 11.51 6.72
CA GLU A 457 -21.46 12.52 6.62
C GLU A 457 -21.04 13.93 7.05
N ASN A 458 -19.99 14.05 7.86
CA ASN A 458 -19.42 15.32 8.32
C ASN A 458 -18.17 15.74 7.52
N CYS A 459 -17.77 14.95 6.53
CA CYS A 459 -16.60 15.20 5.69
C CYS A 459 -16.98 15.94 4.41
N ALA A 460 -16.03 16.70 3.87
CA ALA A 460 -16.12 17.22 2.51
C ALA A 460 -15.53 16.23 1.51
N THR A 461 -16.00 16.26 0.26
CA THR A 461 -15.34 15.58 -0.85
C THR A 461 -14.07 16.33 -1.24
N SER A 462 -13.11 15.60 -1.77
CA SER A 462 -11.81 16.14 -2.19
C SER A 462 -11.66 16.12 -3.71
N PHE A 463 -10.50 16.61 -4.18
CA PHE A 463 -10.10 16.48 -5.56
C PHE A 463 -10.04 15.00 -6.03
N THR A 464 -9.64 14.06 -5.18
CA THR A 464 -9.62 12.62 -5.50
C THR A 464 -11.04 12.10 -5.78
N TYR A 465 -12.05 12.57 -5.04
CA TYR A 465 -13.45 12.26 -5.33
C TYR A 465 -13.85 12.68 -6.75
N ASP A 466 -13.48 13.91 -7.14
CA ASP A 466 -13.77 14.43 -8.48
C ASP A 466 -13.08 13.61 -9.57
N MET A 467 -11.81 13.19 -9.35
CA MET A 467 -11.07 12.36 -10.29
C MET A 467 -11.72 10.99 -10.48
N ILE A 468 -12.20 10.36 -9.43
CA ILE A 468 -12.91 9.09 -9.48
C ILE A 468 -14.22 9.23 -10.28
N ASN A 469 -14.97 10.29 -10.05
CA ASN A 469 -16.18 10.56 -10.82
C ASN A 469 -15.90 10.76 -12.30
N MET A 470 -14.87 11.52 -12.67
CA MET A 470 -14.46 11.70 -14.06
C MET A 470 -14.00 10.38 -14.70
N TYR A 471 -13.26 9.56 -13.95
CA TYR A 471 -12.87 8.23 -14.41
C TYR A 471 -14.09 7.37 -14.74
N ASN A 472 -15.12 7.39 -13.91
CA ASN A 472 -16.32 6.57 -14.09
C ASN A 472 -17.28 7.10 -15.17
N THR A 473 -17.26 8.40 -15.47
CA THR A 473 -18.27 9.04 -16.34
C THR A 473 -17.71 9.57 -17.66
N GLU A 474 -16.47 10.02 -17.68
CA GLU A 474 -15.91 10.74 -18.84
C GLU A 474 -14.75 10.03 -19.51
N TRP A 475 -13.90 9.32 -18.74
CA TRP A 475 -12.65 8.77 -19.27
C TRP A 475 -12.78 7.36 -19.85
N LYS A 476 -13.82 6.64 -19.48
CA LYS A 476 -14.13 5.27 -19.98
C LYS A 476 -15.03 5.26 -21.21
N VAL A 477 -15.39 6.41 -21.77
CA VAL A 477 -16.28 6.52 -22.92
C VAL A 477 -15.53 6.40 -24.24
#